data_575705c79c9ea67cb9fa3434f0ee9911
#
_entry.id   575705c79c9ea67cb9fa3434f0ee9911
#
_cell.length_a   1.000
_cell.length_b   1.000
_cell.length_c   1.000
_cell.angle_alpha   90.00
_cell.angle_beta   90.00
_cell.angle_gamma   90.00
#
_symmetry.space_group_name_H-M   'P 1'
#
loop_
_entity.id
_entity.type
_entity.pdbx_description
1 polymer ?
#
loop_
_entity_poly.entity_id
_entity_poly.type
_entity_poly.pdbx_seq_one_letter_code
_entity_poly.pdbx_strand_id
1 'polypeptide(L)'
;MTDQPGEALDDTVDDEPDDAVESEDALVEAADDGRPTFRLGYVPGATPGRWARTWRDRLPGVRLALVQVDAADAPAALVERQVDAALLRLPVDGDVLHAIPLYTELPVVAVSRDHLLAATTEDEVVAADDVADDVVWLPADDVLYPAGEPVPGRAPEAYDDGAGGLVEPERPATAADAIALVATGVGVTVVPMSLARLHHRKDVTYRVLDGGPGAPVGLGWLVDGLPDDVRELVEEMIGIVRGRTANSSRGRAAAGRSDAKTAEVTKPARAQGQRGGGAAQGRGSGQRGAARRGGGARPSPPRKGRRRGSR
;
A
#
# COMPACT_ATOMS: atom_id res chain seq x y z
N MET A 1 63.38 39.19 -0.23
CA MET A 1 62.64 38.92 -1.45
C MET A 1 61.72 37.78 -1.08
N THR A 2 60.54 38.18 -0.71
CA THR A 2 59.58 37.42 0.09
C THR A 2 58.60 36.75 -0.87
N ASP A 3 58.59 35.46 -0.81
CA ASP A 3 57.63 34.59 -1.55
C ASP A 3 56.49 34.28 -0.59
N GLN A 4 55.27 34.62 -0.98
CA GLN A 4 54.06 34.24 -0.26
C GLN A 4 53.33 33.17 -1.08
N PRO A 5 52.99 32.02 -0.49
CA PRO A 5 52.11 31.06 -1.13
C PRO A 5 50.64 31.41 -0.86
N GLY A 6 49.83 31.26 -1.90
CA GLY A 6 48.39 31.50 -1.92
C GLY A 6 47.59 30.55 -1.05
N GLU A 7 46.60 31.11 -0.40
CA GLU A 7 45.52 30.43 0.32
C GLU A 7 44.65 29.60 -0.65
N ALA A 8 44.63 28.30 -0.43
CA ALA A 8 43.66 27.40 -1.00
C ALA A 8 42.37 27.48 -0.14
N LEU A 9 41.29 27.87 -0.76
CA LEU A 9 39.93 27.79 -0.20
C LEU A 9 39.55 26.32 -0.09
N ASP A 10 39.42 25.86 1.15
CA ASP A 10 38.88 24.57 1.54
C ASP A 10 37.35 24.65 1.46
N ASP A 11 36.79 24.14 0.37
CA ASP A 11 35.34 23.97 0.18
C ASP A 11 34.95 22.60 0.77
N THR A 12 34.86 22.55 2.11
CA THR A 12 34.22 21.43 2.79
C THR A 12 32.71 21.53 2.58
N VAL A 13 32.22 20.79 1.59
CA VAL A 13 30.81 20.44 1.46
C VAL A 13 30.52 19.50 2.62
N ASP A 14 29.76 19.98 3.60
CA ASP A 14 29.13 19.19 4.64
C ASP A 14 28.12 18.24 3.98
N ASP A 15 28.54 17.01 3.71
CA ASP A 15 27.70 15.87 3.37
C ASP A 15 27.10 15.35 4.69
N GLU A 16 25.96 15.92 5.08
CA GLU A 16 25.16 15.36 6.17
C GLU A 16 24.62 13.99 5.71
N PRO A 17 24.93 12.89 6.41
CA PRO A 17 24.26 11.62 6.14
C PRO A 17 22.85 11.70 6.71
N ASP A 18 21.91 11.98 5.84
CA ASP A 18 20.49 11.87 6.12
C ASP A 18 20.11 10.37 6.21
N ASP A 19 19.26 10.06 7.19
CA ASP A 19 18.65 8.76 7.47
C ASP A 19 19.57 7.64 8.02
N ALA A 20 19.85 7.76 9.31
CA ALA A 20 19.98 6.59 10.17
C ALA A 20 18.70 5.77 10.06
N VAL A 21 18.74 4.68 9.27
CA VAL A 21 17.80 3.58 9.34
C VAL A 21 17.92 3.03 10.76
N GLU A 22 17.09 3.54 11.68
CA GLU A 22 16.91 2.93 12.99
C GLU A 22 16.42 1.50 12.72
N SER A 23 17.27 0.55 13.04
CA SER A 23 17.02 -0.88 12.90
C SER A 23 15.66 -1.21 13.53
N GLU A 24 14.71 -1.69 12.72
CA GLU A 24 13.35 -2.07 13.15
C GLU A 24 13.35 -3.22 14.18
N ASP A 25 14.48 -3.90 14.36
CA ASP A 25 14.69 -4.97 15.36
C ASP A 25 14.62 -4.51 16.84
N ALA A 26 14.62 -3.21 17.13
CA ALA A 26 14.56 -2.70 18.51
C ALA A 26 13.13 -2.62 19.10
N LEU A 27 12.08 -3.06 18.38
CA LEU A 27 10.68 -2.91 18.82
C LEU A 27 10.07 -4.15 19.47
N VAL A 28 10.81 -5.25 19.63
CA VAL A 28 10.24 -6.54 20.02
C VAL A 28 10.31 -6.87 21.53
N GLU A 29 11.06 -6.15 22.33
CA GLU A 29 11.18 -6.47 23.77
C GLU A 29 10.92 -5.29 24.71
N ALA A 30 9.69 -4.73 24.65
CA ALA A 30 9.22 -3.92 25.77
C ALA A 30 8.53 -4.86 26.78
N ALA A 31 9.08 -4.95 27.99
CA ALA A 31 8.51 -5.68 29.13
C ALA A 31 7.00 -5.45 29.23
N ASP A 32 6.24 -6.48 29.59
CA ASP A 32 4.81 -6.39 29.86
C ASP A 32 4.58 -5.38 30.99
N ASP A 33 4.14 -4.17 30.59
CA ASP A 33 3.83 -3.06 31.49
C ASP A 33 2.35 -3.03 31.90
N GLY A 34 1.61 -4.11 31.64
CA GLY A 34 0.19 -4.26 31.98
C GLY A 34 -0.76 -3.45 31.10
N ARG A 35 -0.28 -2.76 30.07
CA ARG A 35 -1.16 -2.07 29.10
C ARG A 35 -1.77 -3.06 28.11
N PRO A 36 -3.03 -2.82 27.69
CA PRO A 36 -3.61 -3.54 26.56
C PRO A 36 -2.69 -3.46 25.34
N THR A 37 -2.57 -4.55 24.59
CA THR A 37 -1.71 -4.63 23.42
C THR A 37 -2.56 -4.86 22.17
N PHE A 38 -2.39 -4.02 21.14
CA PHE A 38 -2.91 -4.24 19.80
C PHE A 38 -1.80 -4.80 18.92
N ARG A 39 -2.02 -5.95 18.30
CA ARG A 39 -1.05 -6.65 17.45
C ARG A 39 -1.35 -6.33 16.00
N LEU A 40 -0.46 -5.57 15.35
CA LEU A 40 -0.54 -5.28 13.93
C LEU A 40 0.43 -6.17 13.17
N GLY A 41 -0.12 -7.15 12.41
CA GLY A 41 0.63 -7.93 11.45
C GLY A 41 1.10 -7.08 10.28
N TYR A 42 2.23 -7.43 9.68
CA TYR A 42 2.64 -6.82 8.42
C TYR A 42 3.47 -7.80 7.59
N VAL A 43 3.23 -7.81 6.28
CA VAL A 43 3.95 -8.67 5.34
C VAL A 43 5.31 -8.05 4.97
N PRO A 44 6.31 -8.85 4.55
CA PRO A 44 7.60 -8.35 4.11
C PRO A 44 7.45 -7.26 3.05
N GLY A 45 8.26 -6.20 3.18
CA GLY A 45 8.21 -5.01 2.33
C GLY A 45 7.20 -3.94 2.75
N ALA A 46 6.16 -4.29 3.53
CA ALA A 46 5.28 -3.29 4.11
C ALA A 46 5.97 -2.56 5.27
N THR A 47 5.83 -1.22 5.33
CA THR A 47 6.48 -0.38 6.33
C THR A 47 5.46 0.31 7.24
N PRO A 48 5.10 -0.29 8.39
CA PRO A 48 4.09 0.26 9.32
C PRO A 48 4.57 1.47 10.12
N GLY A 49 5.86 1.83 10.10
CA GLY A 49 6.50 2.79 11.00
C GLY A 49 5.77 4.14 11.13
N ARG A 50 5.30 4.72 10.02
CA ARG A 50 4.53 5.97 10.04
C ARG A 50 3.23 5.85 10.83
N TRP A 51 2.50 4.74 10.64
CA TRP A 51 1.25 4.49 11.35
C TRP A 51 1.49 4.12 12.80
N ALA A 52 2.55 3.37 13.09
CA ALA A 52 2.97 3.04 14.45
C ALA A 52 3.32 4.30 15.27
N ARG A 53 3.99 5.28 14.66
CA ARG A 53 4.25 6.59 15.29
C ARG A 53 2.94 7.31 15.63
N THR A 54 2.01 7.40 14.65
CA THR A 54 0.71 8.04 14.86
C THR A 54 -0.13 7.31 15.92
N TRP A 55 -0.05 5.97 16.00
CA TRP A 55 -0.71 5.17 17.03
C TRP A 55 -0.20 5.56 18.42
N ARG A 56 1.11 5.57 18.63
CA ARG A 56 1.72 5.93 19.92
C ARG A 56 1.30 7.32 20.39
N ASP A 57 1.21 8.26 19.46
CA ASP A 57 0.77 9.64 19.79
C ASP A 57 -0.70 9.72 20.18
N ARG A 58 -1.57 8.90 19.57
CA ARG A 58 -3.02 8.94 19.80
C ARG A 58 -3.49 8.06 20.96
N LEU A 59 -2.86 6.92 21.12
CA LEU A 59 -3.26 5.84 22.03
C LEU A 59 -2.11 5.45 22.97
N PRO A 60 -1.55 6.40 23.76
CA PRO A 60 -0.40 6.11 24.63
C PRO A 60 -0.73 5.05 25.70
N GLY A 61 -2.01 4.81 25.99
CA GLY A 61 -2.49 3.78 26.93
C GLY A 61 -2.58 2.38 26.33
N VAL A 62 -2.39 2.21 24.99
CA VAL A 62 -2.46 0.91 24.31
C VAL A 62 -1.15 0.68 23.56
N ARG A 63 -0.46 -0.40 23.90
CA ARG A 63 0.77 -0.79 23.21
C ARG A 63 0.45 -1.28 21.80
N LEU A 64 1.22 -0.84 20.79
CA LEU A 64 1.22 -1.43 19.45
C LEU A 64 2.37 -2.41 19.35
N ALA A 65 2.06 -3.69 19.15
CA ALA A 65 3.03 -4.72 18.81
C ALA A 65 3.02 -4.92 17.29
N LEU A 66 4.18 -4.81 16.66
CA LEU A 66 4.36 -5.09 15.24
C LEU A 66 4.81 -6.54 15.09
N VAL A 67 4.10 -7.32 14.28
CA VAL A 67 4.36 -8.74 14.06
C VAL A 67 4.58 -8.97 12.57
N GLN A 68 5.79 -9.32 12.18
CA GLN A 68 6.05 -9.70 10.80
C GLN A 68 5.43 -11.08 10.54
N VAL A 69 4.71 -11.22 9.42
CA VAL A 69 4.02 -12.43 8.99
C VAL A 69 4.25 -12.63 7.50
N ASP A 70 4.54 -13.84 7.07
CA ASP A 70 4.68 -14.14 5.65
C ASP A 70 3.39 -13.85 4.88
N ALA A 71 3.52 -13.44 3.61
CA ALA A 71 2.38 -13.00 2.82
C ALA A 71 1.31 -14.08 2.67
N ALA A 72 1.71 -15.35 2.57
CA ALA A 72 0.81 -16.50 2.47
C ALA A 72 0.07 -16.78 3.79
N ASP A 73 0.71 -16.48 4.94
CA ASP A 73 0.20 -16.82 6.27
C ASP A 73 -0.61 -15.68 6.91
N ALA A 74 -0.54 -14.47 6.35
CA ALA A 74 -1.21 -13.31 6.93
C ALA A 74 -2.73 -13.48 7.12
N PRO A 75 -3.51 -14.11 6.20
CA PRO A 75 -4.92 -14.42 6.43
C PRO A 75 -5.14 -15.40 7.59
N ALA A 76 -4.32 -16.46 7.69
CA ALA A 76 -4.40 -17.45 8.77
C ALA A 76 -4.06 -16.83 10.12
N ALA A 77 -3.04 -15.98 10.20
CA ALA A 77 -2.65 -15.26 11.41
C ALA A 77 -3.78 -14.38 11.98
N LEU A 78 -4.64 -13.81 11.12
CA LEU A 78 -5.85 -13.08 11.53
C LEU A 78 -6.92 -14.04 12.07
N VAL A 79 -7.19 -15.14 11.36
CA VAL A 79 -8.20 -16.15 11.75
C VAL A 79 -7.83 -16.79 13.07
N GLU A 80 -6.56 -17.13 13.27
CA GLU A 80 -6.02 -17.73 14.50
C GLU A 80 -5.79 -16.69 15.62
N ARG A 81 -6.07 -15.42 15.33
CA ARG A 81 -5.88 -14.31 16.29
C ARG A 81 -4.46 -14.19 16.82
N GLN A 82 -3.49 -14.51 16.02
CA GLN A 82 -2.09 -14.19 16.29
C GLN A 82 -1.87 -12.68 16.18
N VAL A 83 -2.62 -12.02 15.27
CA VAL A 83 -2.67 -10.56 15.08
C VAL A 83 -4.13 -10.08 15.05
N ASP A 84 -4.36 -8.81 15.39
CA ASP A 84 -5.69 -8.19 15.50
C ASP A 84 -6.12 -7.49 14.22
N ALA A 85 -5.14 -6.97 13.47
CA ALA A 85 -5.25 -6.48 12.09
C ALA A 85 -3.93 -6.74 11.39
N ALA A 86 -3.90 -6.70 10.04
CA ALA A 86 -2.66 -6.90 9.29
C ALA A 86 -2.59 -6.03 8.03
N LEU A 87 -1.38 -5.51 7.74
CA LEU A 87 -1.00 -5.06 6.42
C LEU A 87 -0.69 -6.32 5.60
N LEU A 88 -1.51 -6.60 4.57
CA LEU A 88 -1.45 -7.86 3.83
C LEU A 88 -1.63 -7.65 2.33
N ARG A 89 -1.32 -8.67 1.54
CA ARG A 89 -1.54 -8.68 0.10
C ARG A 89 -3.01 -8.89 -0.23
N LEU A 90 -3.50 -8.14 -1.22
CA LEU A 90 -4.86 -8.28 -1.74
C LEU A 90 -4.85 -9.08 -3.06
N PRO A 91 -5.95 -9.77 -3.41
CA PRO A 91 -7.24 -9.83 -2.70
C PRO A 91 -7.23 -10.79 -1.50
N VAL A 92 -8.22 -10.65 -0.62
CA VAL A 92 -8.52 -11.59 0.47
C VAL A 92 -9.91 -12.18 0.29
N ASP A 93 -10.20 -13.27 0.99
CA ASP A 93 -11.56 -13.81 1.06
C ASP A 93 -12.48 -12.86 1.84
N GLY A 94 -13.39 -12.22 1.14
CA GLY A 94 -14.32 -11.23 1.70
C GLY A 94 -15.36 -11.81 2.67
N ASP A 95 -15.57 -13.13 2.69
CA ASP A 95 -16.45 -13.79 3.65
C ASP A 95 -15.78 -13.95 5.02
N VAL A 96 -14.44 -13.94 5.06
CA VAL A 96 -13.63 -14.13 6.26
C VAL A 96 -13.01 -12.82 6.75
N LEU A 97 -12.49 -12.01 5.83
CA LEU A 97 -11.72 -10.82 6.13
C LEU A 97 -12.32 -9.57 5.47
N HIS A 98 -12.52 -8.52 6.25
CA HIS A 98 -12.62 -7.19 5.69
C HIS A 98 -11.25 -6.69 5.31
N ALA A 99 -11.15 -5.94 4.20
CA ALA A 99 -9.91 -5.25 3.84
C ALA A 99 -10.19 -3.90 3.20
N ILE A 100 -9.29 -2.95 3.45
CA ILE A 100 -9.26 -1.66 2.76
C ILE A 100 -7.95 -1.54 1.99
N PRO A 101 -8.00 -1.24 0.68
CA PRO A 101 -6.79 -1.03 -0.09
C PRO A 101 -6.07 0.24 0.38
N LEU A 102 -4.74 0.20 0.47
CA LEU A 102 -3.90 1.31 0.88
C LEU A 102 -3.05 1.84 -0.28
N TYR A 103 -2.32 0.96 -0.95
CA TYR A 103 -1.46 1.28 -2.09
C TYR A 103 -1.19 0.02 -2.92
N THR A 104 -0.63 0.24 -4.11
CA THR A 104 -0.17 -0.84 -4.99
C THR A 104 1.31 -0.65 -5.24
N GLU A 105 2.11 -1.67 -5.00
CA GLU A 105 3.54 -1.67 -5.27
C GLU A 105 3.80 -1.96 -6.75
N LEU A 106 4.82 -1.31 -7.29
CA LEU A 106 5.24 -1.54 -8.66
C LEU A 106 6.06 -2.83 -8.76
N PRO A 107 5.90 -3.61 -9.84
CA PRO A 107 6.79 -4.71 -10.15
C PRO A 107 8.12 -4.16 -10.63
N VAL A 108 9.22 -4.81 -10.22
CA VAL A 108 10.56 -4.48 -10.69
C VAL A 108 11.28 -5.75 -11.16
N VAL A 109 12.07 -5.60 -12.20
CA VAL A 109 13.04 -6.63 -12.63
C VAL A 109 14.33 -6.36 -11.89
N ALA A 110 14.75 -7.29 -11.04
CA ALA A 110 16.05 -7.26 -10.37
C ALA A 110 17.07 -8.04 -11.20
N VAL A 111 18.23 -7.43 -11.43
CA VAL A 111 19.29 -7.92 -12.29
C VAL A 111 20.65 -7.76 -11.64
N SER A 112 21.61 -8.62 -11.99
CA SER A 112 23.02 -8.39 -11.67
C SER A 112 23.48 -7.03 -12.23
N ARG A 113 24.44 -6.37 -11.57
CA ARG A 113 25.05 -5.15 -12.10
C ARG A 113 25.83 -5.36 -13.41
N ASP A 114 26.16 -6.58 -13.74
CA ASP A 114 26.82 -6.95 -15.00
C ASP A 114 25.82 -7.20 -16.15
N HIS A 115 24.51 -7.17 -15.86
CA HIS A 115 23.45 -7.35 -16.84
C HIS A 115 23.28 -6.11 -17.71
N LEU A 116 22.83 -6.28 -18.97
CA LEU A 116 22.61 -5.16 -19.91
C LEU A 116 21.65 -4.10 -19.37
N LEU A 117 20.58 -4.50 -18.68
CA LEU A 117 19.61 -3.60 -18.08
C LEU A 117 20.21 -2.77 -16.93
N ALA A 118 21.33 -3.17 -16.36
CA ALA A 118 22.00 -2.36 -15.33
C ALA A 118 22.64 -1.07 -15.92
N ALA A 119 22.91 -1.06 -17.24
CA ALA A 119 23.46 0.11 -17.92
C ALA A 119 22.41 1.21 -18.20
N THR A 120 21.11 0.92 -18.07
CA THR A 120 20.04 1.91 -18.16
C THR A 120 20.00 2.79 -16.92
N THR A 121 19.38 3.98 -17.00
CA THR A 121 19.23 4.85 -15.84
C THR A 121 18.23 4.28 -14.81
N GLU A 122 18.32 4.69 -13.56
CA GLU A 122 17.43 4.18 -12.49
C GLU A 122 15.94 4.53 -12.73
N ASP A 123 15.67 5.65 -13.40
CA ASP A 123 14.33 6.12 -13.75
C ASP A 123 13.77 5.47 -15.02
N GLU A 124 14.59 4.70 -15.74
CA GLU A 124 14.16 4.04 -16.97
C GLU A 124 13.33 2.81 -16.65
N VAL A 125 12.17 2.71 -17.30
CA VAL A 125 11.30 1.54 -17.19
C VAL A 125 11.67 0.54 -18.28
N VAL A 126 11.58 -0.75 -17.96
CA VAL A 126 11.85 -1.85 -18.89
C VAL A 126 10.53 -2.51 -19.31
N ALA A 127 10.40 -2.86 -20.58
CA ALA A 127 9.26 -3.61 -21.08
C ALA A 127 9.46 -5.13 -20.87
N ALA A 128 8.36 -5.88 -20.94
CA ALA A 128 8.45 -7.35 -20.88
C ALA A 128 9.33 -7.94 -21.98
N ASP A 129 9.35 -7.30 -23.16
CA ASP A 129 10.18 -7.71 -24.30
C ASP A 129 11.69 -7.53 -24.05
N ASP A 130 12.08 -6.61 -23.17
CA ASP A 130 13.50 -6.36 -22.84
C ASP A 130 14.12 -7.51 -22.03
N VAL A 131 13.29 -8.36 -21.42
CA VAL A 131 13.70 -9.55 -20.67
C VAL A 131 13.25 -10.87 -21.32
N ALA A 132 12.73 -10.81 -22.57
CA ALA A 132 12.16 -11.98 -23.24
C ALA A 132 13.14 -13.15 -23.40
N ASP A 133 14.42 -12.85 -23.55
CA ASP A 133 15.49 -13.85 -23.70
C ASP A 133 16.15 -14.23 -22.36
N ASP A 134 15.80 -13.57 -21.26
CA ASP A 134 16.35 -13.85 -19.94
C ASP A 134 15.66 -15.01 -19.25
N VAL A 135 16.41 -15.76 -18.43
CA VAL A 135 15.86 -16.75 -17.51
C VAL A 135 15.29 -16.01 -16.30
N VAL A 136 13.99 -16.19 -16.05
CA VAL A 136 13.30 -15.54 -14.94
C VAL A 136 13.09 -16.49 -13.77
N TRP A 137 13.68 -16.17 -12.63
CA TRP A 137 13.59 -16.94 -11.39
C TRP A 137 12.50 -16.35 -10.51
N LEU A 138 11.28 -16.89 -10.59
CA LEU A 138 10.21 -16.51 -9.66
C LEU A 138 10.39 -17.22 -8.33
N PRO A 139 10.34 -16.51 -7.20
CA PRO A 139 10.41 -17.14 -5.88
C PRO A 139 9.11 -17.90 -5.54
N ALA A 140 9.18 -18.85 -4.62
CA ALA A 140 8.00 -19.62 -4.21
C ALA A 140 6.97 -18.76 -3.44
N ASP A 141 7.45 -17.70 -2.78
CA ASP A 141 6.64 -16.67 -2.10
C ASP A 141 6.21 -15.52 -3.02
N ASP A 142 6.25 -15.74 -4.37
CA ASP A 142 5.84 -14.72 -5.35
C ASP A 142 4.40 -14.26 -5.13
N VAL A 143 4.20 -12.94 -5.18
CA VAL A 143 2.89 -12.27 -4.99
C VAL A 143 2.44 -11.48 -6.23
N LEU A 144 3.20 -11.54 -7.33
CA LEU A 144 2.91 -10.81 -8.57
C LEU A 144 2.23 -11.70 -9.61
N TYR A 145 2.69 -12.95 -9.76
CA TYR A 145 2.24 -13.86 -10.81
C TYR A 145 1.55 -15.09 -10.21
N PRO A 146 0.23 -15.03 -9.99
CA PRO A 146 -0.52 -16.22 -9.58
C PRO A 146 -0.30 -17.37 -10.57
N ALA A 147 -0.44 -18.61 -10.10
CA ALA A 147 -0.21 -19.80 -10.92
C ALA A 147 -1.02 -19.74 -12.23
N GLY A 148 -0.30 -19.85 -13.36
CA GLY A 148 -0.88 -19.81 -14.72
C GLY A 148 -0.89 -18.43 -15.38
N GLU A 149 -0.51 -17.36 -14.69
CA GLU A 149 -0.31 -16.06 -15.31
C GLU A 149 1.01 -16.04 -16.12
N PRO A 150 1.02 -15.33 -17.28
CA PRO A 150 2.22 -15.24 -18.09
C PRO A 150 3.29 -14.39 -17.39
N VAL A 151 4.47 -14.96 -17.27
CA VAL A 151 5.67 -14.31 -16.71
C VAL A 151 6.54 -13.84 -17.89
N PRO A 152 7.10 -12.62 -17.85
CA PRO A 152 8.03 -12.18 -18.88
C PRO A 152 9.30 -13.06 -18.87
N GLY A 153 9.92 -13.23 -20.04
CA GLY A 153 11.14 -14.02 -20.16
C GLY A 153 10.90 -15.53 -20.24
N ARG A 154 11.93 -16.31 -19.94
CA ARG A 154 11.92 -17.77 -20.04
C ARG A 154 11.97 -18.42 -18.67
N ALA A 155 11.24 -19.52 -18.51
CA ALA A 155 11.40 -20.35 -17.31
C ALA A 155 12.79 -21.01 -17.30
N PRO A 156 13.36 -21.28 -16.11
CA PRO A 156 14.56 -22.12 -16.00
C PRO A 156 14.33 -23.50 -16.64
N GLU A 157 15.30 -24.00 -17.41
CA GLU A 157 15.21 -25.28 -18.08
C GLU A 157 15.96 -26.36 -17.28
N ALA A 158 15.47 -27.60 -17.36
CA ALA A 158 16.17 -28.75 -16.81
C ALA A 158 17.57 -28.89 -17.44
N TYR A 159 18.53 -29.25 -16.65
CA TYR A 159 19.93 -29.44 -17.09
C TYR A 159 20.41 -30.86 -16.83
N ASP A 160 21.38 -31.31 -17.62
CA ASP A 160 22.03 -32.63 -17.46
C ASP A 160 22.98 -32.56 -16.24
N ASP A 161 22.83 -33.49 -15.31
CA ASP A 161 23.67 -33.58 -14.09
C ASP A 161 25.05 -34.19 -14.34
N GLY A 162 25.37 -34.55 -15.62
CA GLY A 162 26.61 -35.21 -16.00
C GLY A 162 26.64 -36.71 -15.70
N ALA A 163 25.60 -37.26 -15.06
CA ALA A 163 25.41 -38.68 -14.79
C ALA A 163 24.33 -39.32 -15.68
N GLY A 164 23.79 -38.52 -16.62
CA GLY A 164 22.74 -38.91 -17.57
C GLY A 164 21.33 -38.72 -17.02
N GLY A 165 21.16 -37.93 -15.94
CA GLY A 165 19.90 -37.49 -15.40
C GLY A 165 19.60 -36.03 -15.79
N LEU A 166 18.31 -35.72 -16.03
CA LEU A 166 17.82 -34.34 -16.12
C LEU A 166 17.40 -33.91 -14.74
N VAL A 167 17.94 -32.77 -14.29
CA VAL A 167 17.61 -32.15 -13.02
C VAL A 167 16.80 -30.88 -13.28
N GLU A 168 15.59 -30.81 -12.73
CA GLU A 168 14.81 -29.58 -12.73
C GLU A 168 15.45 -28.56 -11.78
N PRO A 169 15.62 -27.30 -12.21
CA PRO A 169 16.15 -26.26 -11.36
C PRO A 169 15.24 -26.04 -10.15
N GLU A 170 15.82 -25.99 -8.97
CA GLU A 170 15.07 -25.68 -7.77
C GLU A 170 14.60 -24.23 -7.80
N ARG A 171 13.31 -24.02 -7.52
CA ARG A 171 12.70 -22.70 -7.41
C ARG A 171 13.22 -22.01 -6.15
N PRO A 172 13.71 -20.74 -6.19
CA PRO A 172 14.10 -20.02 -4.99
C PRO A 172 12.95 -20.00 -3.98
N ALA A 173 13.23 -20.28 -2.71
CA ALA A 173 12.19 -20.36 -1.69
C ALA A 173 11.56 -18.99 -1.41
N THR A 174 12.38 -17.93 -1.42
CA THR A 174 11.94 -16.56 -1.09
C THR A 174 12.44 -15.54 -2.12
N ALA A 175 11.85 -14.36 -2.10
CA ALA A 175 12.33 -13.22 -2.88
C ALA A 175 13.78 -12.87 -2.54
N ALA A 176 14.22 -13.05 -1.29
CA ALA A 176 15.62 -12.88 -0.89
C ALA A 176 16.54 -13.86 -1.60
N ASP A 177 16.14 -15.14 -1.67
CA ASP A 177 16.91 -16.19 -2.35
C ASP A 177 16.96 -15.95 -3.87
N ALA A 178 15.85 -15.52 -4.48
CA ALA A 178 15.81 -15.16 -5.89
C ALA A 178 16.76 -14.01 -6.22
N ILE A 179 16.77 -12.94 -5.39
CA ILE A 179 17.68 -11.81 -5.55
C ILE A 179 19.14 -12.25 -5.33
N ALA A 180 19.40 -13.13 -4.36
CA ALA A 180 20.74 -13.68 -4.15
C ALA A 180 21.21 -14.54 -5.33
N LEU A 181 20.32 -15.31 -5.94
CA LEU A 181 20.62 -16.10 -7.13
C LEU A 181 20.96 -15.20 -8.33
N VAL A 182 20.15 -14.17 -8.58
CA VAL A 182 20.37 -13.17 -9.66
C VAL A 182 21.71 -12.46 -9.52
N ALA A 183 22.18 -12.22 -8.30
CA ALA A 183 23.49 -11.63 -8.03
C ALA A 183 24.65 -12.42 -8.65
N THR A 184 24.45 -13.71 -8.92
CA THR A 184 25.46 -14.59 -9.59
C THR A 184 25.47 -14.44 -11.12
N GLY A 185 24.55 -13.67 -11.70
CA GLY A 185 24.45 -13.44 -13.14
C GLY A 185 23.71 -14.54 -13.92
N VAL A 186 22.96 -15.43 -13.23
CA VAL A 186 22.27 -16.58 -13.88
C VAL A 186 20.84 -16.25 -14.37
N GLY A 187 20.53 -15.00 -14.59
CA GLY A 187 19.22 -14.52 -15.06
C GLY A 187 18.71 -13.36 -14.24
N VAL A 188 17.39 -13.19 -14.21
CA VAL A 188 16.69 -12.08 -13.57
C VAL A 188 15.58 -12.60 -12.66
N THR A 189 15.05 -11.73 -11.80
CA THR A 189 13.82 -12.01 -11.02
C THR A 189 12.88 -10.82 -11.06
N VAL A 190 11.57 -11.09 -10.98
CA VAL A 190 10.55 -10.05 -10.89
C VAL A 190 9.90 -10.10 -9.51
N VAL A 191 10.00 -9.00 -8.78
CA VAL A 191 9.49 -8.89 -7.41
C VAL A 191 8.84 -7.52 -7.19
N PRO A 192 7.99 -7.33 -6.16
CA PRO A 192 7.58 -6.00 -5.73
C PRO A 192 8.78 -5.11 -5.38
N MET A 193 8.71 -3.82 -5.71
CA MET A 193 9.80 -2.87 -5.45
C MET A 193 10.23 -2.85 -3.98
N SER A 194 9.29 -3.00 -3.06
CA SER A 194 9.58 -3.04 -1.62
C SER A 194 10.47 -4.21 -1.24
N LEU A 195 10.28 -5.40 -1.86
CA LEU A 195 11.12 -6.57 -1.62
C LEU A 195 12.52 -6.41 -2.23
N ALA A 196 12.63 -5.78 -3.41
CA ALA A 196 13.92 -5.46 -4.00
C ALA A 196 14.73 -4.48 -3.10
N ARG A 197 14.06 -3.55 -2.43
CA ARG A 197 14.68 -2.63 -1.46
C ARG A 197 15.02 -3.31 -0.14
N LEU A 198 14.10 -4.15 0.39
CA LEU A 198 14.30 -4.90 1.63
C LEU A 198 15.51 -5.83 1.53
N HIS A 199 15.65 -6.51 0.39
CA HIS A 199 16.74 -7.46 0.13
C HIS A 199 17.85 -6.83 -0.74
N HIS A 200 18.11 -5.53 -0.52
CA HIS A 200 19.13 -4.80 -1.26
C HIS A 200 20.50 -5.48 -1.19
N ARG A 201 21.16 -5.58 -2.35
CA ARG A 201 22.52 -6.10 -2.50
C ARG A 201 23.37 -5.13 -3.33
N LYS A 202 24.66 -5.05 -3.03
CA LYS A 202 25.61 -4.20 -3.78
C LYS A 202 25.83 -4.64 -5.21
N ASP A 203 25.65 -5.93 -5.47
CA ASP A 203 25.86 -6.62 -6.75
C ASP A 203 24.58 -6.74 -7.59
N VAL A 204 23.45 -6.24 -7.09
CA VAL A 204 22.15 -6.24 -7.77
C VAL A 204 21.65 -4.82 -7.96
N THR A 205 20.93 -4.56 -9.03
CA THR A 205 20.11 -3.37 -9.27
C THR A 205 18.73 -3.78 -9.77
N TYR A 206 17.80 -2.84 -9.87
CA TYR A 206 16.46 -3.14 -10.39
C TYR A 206 15.92 -2.01 -11.28
N ARG A 207 14.97 -2.34 -12.16
CA ARG A 207 14.23 -1.41 -13.00
C ARG A 207 12.74 -1.70 -12.89
N VAL A 208 11.92 -0.66 -12.99
CA VAL A 208 10.46 -0.83 -13.01
C VAL A 208 10.05 -1.56 -14.27
N LEU A 209 9.24 -2.60 -14.13
CA LEU A 209 8.66 -3.36 -15.25
C LEU A 209 7.37 -2.68 -15.72
N ASP A 210 7.39 -2.14 -16.94
CA ASP A 210 6.20 -1.50 -17.54
C ASP A 210 5.15 -2.56 -17.90
N GLY A 211 3.89 -2.24 -17.59
CA GLY A 211 2.78 -3.15 -17.86
C GLY A 211 2.75 -4.43 -17.02
N GLY A 212 3.70 -4.61 -16.09
CA GLY A 212 3.70 -5.75 -15.16
C GLY A 212 2.58 -5.64 -14.11
N PRO A 213 2.22 -6.76 -13.44
CA PRO A 213 1.19 -6.78 -12.42
C PRO A 213 1.66 -6.03 -11.18
N GLY A 214 0.78 -5.17 -10.63
CA GLY A 214 1.06 -4.52 -9.36
C GLY A 214 0.75 -5.45 -8.18
N ALA A 215 1.43 -5.24 -7.05
CA ALA A 215 1.17 -5.95 -5.79
C ALA A 215 0.37 -5.06 -4.83
N PRO A 216 -0.96 -5.19 -4.76
CA PRO A 216 -1.78 -4.36 -3.89
C PRO A 216 -1.62 -4.77 -2.42
N VAL A 217 -1.47 -3.75 -1.56
CA VAL A 217 -1.40 -3.89 -0.10
C VAL A 217 -2.61 -3.23 0.53
N GLY A 218 -3.21 -3.90 1.50
CA GLY A 218 -4.36 -3.43 2.26
C GLY A 218 -4.19 -3.63 3.75
N LEU A 219 -5.04 -2.96 4.54
CA LEU A 219 -5.26 -3.28 5.94
C LEU A 219 -6.44 -4.24 6.04
N GLY A 220 -6.20 -5.45 6.55
CA GLY A 220 -7.20 -6.50 6.74
C GLY A 220 -7.49 -6.77 8.22
N TRP A 221 -8.72 -7.25 8.51
CA TRP A 221 -9.17 -7.69 9.83
C TRP A 221 -10.36 -8.66 9.68
N LEU A 222 -10.69 -9.41 10.72
CA LEU A 222 -11.80 -10.37 10.70
C LEU A 222 -13.15 -9.68 10.50
N VAL A 223 -14.02 -10.29 9.67
CA VAL A 223 -15.42 -9.89 9.48
C VAL A 223 -16.17 -10.00 10.79
N ASP A 224 -16.05 -11.14 11.47
CA ASP A 224 -16.77 -11.48 12.68
C ASP A 224 -15.85 -11.96 13.81
N GLY A 225 -16.41 -12.02 15.01
CA GLY A 225 -15.76 -12.66 16.16
C GLY A 225 -14.72 -11.80 16.88
N LEU A 226 -14.46 -10.56 16.48
CA LEU A 226 -13.58 -9.67 17.25
C LEU A 226 -14.27 -9.25 18.57
N PRO A 227 -13.55 -9.30 19.71
CA PRO A 227 -13.99 -8.64 20.94
C PRO A 227 -14.26 -7.16 20.73
N ASP A 228 -15.19 -6.57 21.47
CA ASP A 228 -15.60 -5.18 21.27
C ASP A 228 -14.47 -4.19 21.47
N ASP A 229 -13.62 -4.42 22.46
CA ASP A 229 -12.42 -3.61 22.73
C ASP A 229 -11.40 -3.68 21.57
N VAL A 230 -11.18 -4.87 20.99
CA VAL A 230 -10.31 -5.05 19.83
C VAL A 230 -10.93 -4.38 18.59
N ARG A 231 -12.25 -4.48 18.42
CA ARG A 231 -12.95 -3.83 17.30
C ARG A 231 -12.79 -2.32 17.34
N GLU A 232 -12.89 -1.70 18.53
CA GLU A 232 -12.65 -0.27 18.69
C GLU A 232 -11.22 0.11 18.29
N LEU A 233 -10.22 -0.71 18.64
CA LEU A 233 -8.83 -0.48 18.26
C LEU A 233 -8.59 -0.67 16.76
N VAL A 234 -9.25 -1.63 16.12
CA VAL A 234 -9.24 -1.77 14.64
C VAL A 234 -9.82 -0.52 13.98
N GLU A 235 -10.94 0.05 14.49
CA GLU A 235 -11.50 1.28 13.96
C GLU A 235 -10.54 2.48 14.12
N GLU A 236 -9.80 2.57 15.22
CA GLU A 236 -8.76 3.59 15.39
C GLU A 236 -7.62 3.39 14.39
N MET A 237 -7.16 2.15 14.16
CA MET A 237 -6.15 1.86 13.14
C MET A 237 -6.64 2.23 11.74
N ILE A 238 -7.89 1.91 11.38
CA ILE A 238 -8.52 2.36 10.13
C ILE A 238 -8.52 3.89 10.03
N GLY A 239 -8.79 4.57 11.14
CA GLY A 239 -8.73 6.03 11.21
C GLY A 239 -7.32 6.57 10.93
N ILE A 240 -6.30 5.92 11.48
CA ILE A 240 -4.90 6.29 11.32
C ILE A 240 -4.44 6.10 9.87
N VAL A 241 -4.67 4.92 9.28
CA VAL A 241 -4.22 4.65 7.90
C VAL A 241 -4.93 5.53 6.87
N ARG A 242 -6.18 5.95 7.15
CA ARG A 242 -6.95 6.91 6.33
C ARG A 242 -6.61 8.38 6.60
N GLY A 243 -5.68 8.66 7.51
CA GLY A 243 -5.26 10.03 7.82
C GLY A 243 -6.29 10.87 8.56
N ARG A 244 -7.27 10.26 9.25
CA ARG A 244 -8.24 11.02 10.07
C ARG A 244 -7.50 11.72 11.21
N THR A 245 -7.89 12.96 11.52
CA THR A 245 -7.34 13.70 12.66
C THR A 245 -7.94 13.22 13.98
N ALA A 246 -7.20 13.38 15.09
CA ALA A 246 -7.64 12.98 16.44
C ALA A 246 -8.98 13.64 16.88
N ASN A 247 -9.38 14.77 16.27
CA ASN A 247 -10.62 15.46 16.58
C ASN A 247 -11.86 14.81 15.97
N SER A 248 -11.76 13.95 14.95
CA SER A 248 -12.91 13.28 14.36
C SER A 248 -13.37 12.04 15.14
N SER A 249 -12.51 11.44 15.99
CA SER A 249 -12.88 10.32 16.87
C SER A 249 -13.55 10.76 18.18
N ARG A 250 -13.19 11.92 18.76
CA ARG A 250 -13.85 12.43 19.97
C ARG A 250 -15.32 12.78 19.77
N GLY A 251 -15.73 13.17 18.57
CA GLY A 251 -17.13 13.47 18.23
C GLY A 251 -18.05 12.24 18.29
N ARG A 252 -17.53 11.05 18.01
CA ARG A 252 -18.31 9.80 18.03
C ARG A 252 -18.49 9.25 19.46
N ALA A 253 -17.47 9.37 20.31
CA ALA A 253 -17.56 8.98 21.73
C ALA A 253 -18.46 9.92 22.56
N ALA A 254 -18.65 11.18 22.12
CA ALA A 254 -19.56 12.13 22.76
C ALA A 254 -21.03 11.93 22.32
N ALA A 255 -21.26 11.48 21.07
CA ALA A 255 -22.61 11.21 20.56
C ALA A 255 -23.25 9.94 21.16
N GLY A 256 -22.44 8.93 21.52
CA GLY A 256 -22.91 7.68 22.16
C GLY A 256 -23.27 7.81 23.65
N ARG A 257 -22.98 8.95 24.29
CA ARG A 257 -23.33 9.21 25.71
C ARG A 257 -24.53 10.13 25.93
N SER A 258 -25.14 10.68 24.85
CA SER A 258 -26.28 11.58 24.95
C SER A 258 -27.65 10.89 24.91
N ASP A 259 -27.74 9.62 24.59
CA ASP A 259 -29.03 8.91 24.46
C ASP A 259 -29.50 8.17 25.73
N ALA A 260 -28.76 8.25 26.85
CA ALA A 260 -29.09 7.52 28.07
C ALA A 260 -29.66 8.39 29.20
N LYS A 261 -30.07 9.67 28.95
CA LYS A 261 -30.62 10.49 30.03
C LYS A 261 -31.72 11.43 29.55
N THR A 262 -32.88 10.91 29.18
CA THR A 262 -34.14 11.66 29.23
C THR A 262 -35.33 10.69 29.25
N ALA A 263 -35.61 10.10 30.38
CA ALA A 263 -36.96 9.64 30.71
C ALA A 263 -37.23 9.99 32.18
N GLU A 264 -38.20 10.82 32.36
CA GLU A 264 -38.99 11.10 33.56
C GLU A 264 -38.92 12.57 34.01
N VAL A 265 -39.99 13.29 33.82
CA VAL A 265 -40.81 13.97 34.83
C VAL A 265 -41.94 14.81 34.16
N THR A 266 -43.17 14.31 34.29
CA THR A 266 -44.45 14.95 34.59
C THR A 266 -44.81 16.36 34.04
N LYS A 267 -46.01 16.39 33.35
CA LYS A 267 -46.94 17.52 33.23
C LYS A 267 -47.44 17.98 34.61
N PRO A 268 -47.89 19.30 34.82
CA PRO A 268 -49.21 19.63 34.38
C PRO A 268 -49.47 21.12 33.94
N ALA A 269 -50.52 21.26 33.13
CA ALA A 269 -51.65 22.16 33.05
C ALA A 269 -51.52 23.71 33.09
N ARG A 270 -52.17 24.30 32.02
CA ARG A 270 -53.12 25.41 32.00
C ARG A 270 -52.71 26.86 32.26
N ALA A 271 -52.93 27.74 31.27
CA ALA A 271 -53.94 28.80 31.21
C ALA A 271 -53.65 29.78 30.06
N GLN A 272 -54.54 29.91 29.16
CA GLN A 272 -55.41 31.05 28.71
C GLN A 272 -54.78 32.46 28.65
N GLY A 273 -54.97 33.10 27.48
CA GLY A 273 -54.97 34.57 27.29
C GLY A 273 -54.44 34.96 25.93
N GLN A 274 -55.22 35.05 24.92
CA GLN A 274 -56.10 36.02 24.32
C GLN A 274 -55.40 37.26 23.69
N ARG A 275 -55.67 37.40 22.36
CA ARG A 275 -55.95 38.60 21.57
C ARG A 275 -54.84 39.47 20.99
N GLY A 276 -55.02 39.67 19.68
CA GLY A 276 -54.88 40.89 18.90
C GLY A 276 -53.77 40.76 17.84
N GLY A 277 -53.99 40.72 16.55
CA GLY A 277 -54.80 41.57 15.71
C GLY A 277 -53.85 42.36 14.84
N GLY A 278 -53.95 42.27 13.49
CA GLY A 278 -53.26 43.23 12.65
C GLY A 278 -52.88 42.67 11.28
N ALA A 279 -53.74 42.95 10.35
CA ALA A 279 -53.69 42.72 8.93
C ALA A 279 -52.73 43.68 8.20
N ALA A 280 -52.23 43.28 7.05
CA ALA A 280 -52.16 44.00 5.76
C ALA A 280 -51.13 43.30 4.86
N GLN A 281 -51.50 42.62 3.82
CA GLN A 281 -51.74 43.09 2.46
C GLN A 281 -50.50 43.69 1.77
N GLY A 282 -50.07 43.04 0.69
CA GLY A 282 -49.10 43.57 -0.25
C GLY A 282 -48.88 42.59 -1.43
N ARG A 283 -49.64 42.82 -2.45
CA ARG A 283 -49.68 42.19 -3.78
C ARG A 283 -48.48 42.58 -4.65
N GLY A 284 -48.21 41.78 -5.69
CA GLY A 284 -47.43 42.11 -6.89
C GLY A 284 -46.72 40.88 -7.45
N SER A 285 -47.27 40.09 -8.33
CA SER A 285 -47.59 40.14 -9.76
C SER A 285 -46.42 40.50 -10.68
N GLY A 286 -46.17 39.60 -11.66
CA GLY A 286 -45.43 39.90 -12.91
C GLY A 286 -44.44 38.79 -13.24
N GLN A 287 -44.74 37.81 -13.98
CA GLN A 287 -45.06 37.64 -15.41
C GLN A 287 -43.80 37.43 -16.32
N ARG A 288 -43.66 36.19 -16.82
CA ARG A 288 -43.44 35.74 -18.20
C ARG A 288 -42.21 36.20 -19.00
N GLY A 289 -41.67 35.21 -19.70
CA GLY A 289 -40.84 35.27 -20.92
C GLY A 289 -39.97 34.05 -21.03
N ALA A 290 -40.30 33.03 -21.69
CA ALA A 290 -40.46 32.57 -23.05
C ALA A 290 -39.12 32.55 -23.86
N ALA A 291 -38.68 31.32 -24.14
CA ALA A 291 -38.20 30.70 -25.37
C ALA A 291 -37.01 31.30 -26.15
N ARG A 292 -36.02 30.42 -26.47
CA ARG A 292 -35.59 30.01 -27.84
C ARG A 292 -34.34 29.10 -27.74
N ARG A 293 -34.45 27.90 -28.14
CA ARG A 293 -34.00 27.14 -29.36
C ARG A 293 -32.65 27.56 -29.95
N GLY A 294 -31.80 26.55 -30.18
CA GLY A 294 -30.67 26.47 -31.08
C GLY A 294 -29.67 25.43 -30.51
N GLY A 295 -29.45 24.29 -30.99
CA GLY A 295 -29.34 23.76 -32.38
C GLY A 295 -27.88 23.82 -32.84
N GLY A 296 -27.13 22.71 -32.85
CA GLY A 296 -25.76 22.68 -33.37
C GLY A 296 -25.02 21.40 -32.95
N ALA A 297 -25.22 20.34 -33.64
CA ALA A 297 -24.34 19.60 -34.56
C ALA A 297 -23.11 18.92 -33.96
N ARG A 298 -23.16 17.59 -33.93
CA ARG A 298 -22.01 16.67 -33.85
C ARG A 298 -21.26 16.64 -35.18
N PRO A 299 -19.95 16.48 -35.20
CA PRO A 299 -19.25 15.94 -36.36
C PRO A 299 -18.87 14.48 -36.17
N SER A 300 -19.13 13.70 -37.23
CA SER A 300 -18.81 12.31 -37.44
C SER A 300 -17.32 12.09 -37.84
N PRO A 301 -16.77 10.86 -37.70
CA PRO A 301 -15.37 10.55 -38.02
C PRO A 301 -15.17 10.25 -39.52
N PRO A 302 -13.96 10.42 -40.07
CA PRO A 302 -13.67 10.14 -41.49
C PRO A 302 -13.35 8.64 -41.71
N ARG A 303 -13.81 8.21 -42.90
CA ARG A 303 -13.74 6.88 -43.50
C ARG A 303 -12.32 6.54 -43.97
N LYS A 304 -12.03 5.24 -43.91
CA LYS A 304 -10.96 4.47 -44.55
C LYS A 304 -10.76 4.80 -46.02
N GLY A 305 -9.54 5.05 -46.42
CA GLY A 305 -9.06 5.03 -47.80
C GLY A 305 -8.20 3.78 -48.04
N ARG A 306 -8.74 2.91 -48.87
CA ARG A 306 -8.12 1.73 -49.47
C ARG A 306 -7.33 2.20 -50.70
N ARG A 307 -6.03 1.90 -50.82
CA ARG A 307 -5.36 1.85 -52.12
C ARG A 307 -4.46 0.59 -52.22
N ARG A 308 -4.80 -0.11 -53.31
CA ARG A 308 -4.11 -1.23 -53.98
C ARG A 308 -2.87 -0.75 -54.76
N GLY A 309 -1.97 -1.67 -55.01
CA GLY A 309 -1.14 -1.72 -56.24
C GLY A 309 0.32 -1.99 -55.93
N SER A 310 0.74 -3.22 -56.07
CA SER A 310 1.54 -3.80 -57.18
C SER A 310 3.00 -3.31 -57.26
N ARG A 311 3.90 -4.11 -56.90
CA ARG A 311 4.76 -4.98 -57.69
C ARG A 311 5.66 -5.81 -56.76
#